data_f444b58800c7529b07b15fcd3a65c60a
#
_entry.id   f444b58800c7529b07b15fcd3a65c60a
#
_cell.length_a   1.000
_cell.length_b   1.000
_cell.length_c   1.000
_cell.angle_alpha   90.00
_cell.angle_beta   90.00
_cell.angle_gamma   90.00
#
_symmetry.space_group_name_H-M   'P 1'
#
loop_
_entity.id
_entity.type
_entity.pdbx_description
1 polymer ?
#
loop_
_entity_poly.entity_id
_entity_poly.type
_entity_poly.pdbx_seq_one_letter_code
_entity_poly.pdbx_strand_id
1 'polypeptide(L)'
;MNTEATTKYPIVLVHGLFGFDKIAGYPYFFGIKEALEKAGAKVFTPSISAVNSNEVRGEQLLEQVQRILKKTGAQKVNLIGHSQGPLACRYVAAMHPELVASVTSVSGPNHGSEIADQLRKALTPGELPEAVASTLMNAFGNFISLLSGHPQLPQDAVAALDALTTEGVAEFNRKYPQGLPETWGGEGKEIENGVYYYSWSGIIKGSILDQGLNTLDPLHLACRALSKLFTKEKNQNDGLVGRYSSHLGKVIRSDYPMDHLDAVNQTAGVVSTNVDPVKLYVDHAALLKSKGL
;
A
#
# COMPACT_ATOMS: atom_id res chain seq x y z
N MET A 1 -31.10 5.03 -3.84
CA MET A 1 -29.65 5.29 -4.01
C MET A 1 -28.90 4.62 -2.87
N ASN A 2 -27.83 3.90 -3.17
CA ASN A 2 -26.96 3.36 -2.13
C ASN A 2 -26.11 4.51 -1.55
N THR A 3 -26.13 4.70 -0.22
CA THR A 3 -25.41 5.75 0.50
C THR A 3 -24.46 5.18 1.55
N GLU A 4 -24.19 3.88 1.48
CA GLU A 4 -23.39 3.14 2.47
C GLU A 4 -21.99 3.77 2.66
N ALA A 5 -21.37 4.24 1.58
CA ALA A 5 -20.04 4.84 1.58
C ALA A 5 -20.07 6.37 1.48
N THR A 6 -21.21 7.04 1.75
CA THR A 6 -21.31 8.50 1.74
C THR A 6 -20.62 9.09 2.97
N THR A 7 -19.30 9.24 2.89
CA THR A 7 -18.50 9.85 3.96
C THR A 7 -18.68 11.37 3.99
N LYS A 8 -18.42 11.99 5.14
CA LYS A 8 -18.45 13.45 5.29
C LYS A 8 -17.38 14.13 4.45
N TYR A 9 -16.21 13.55 4.38
CA TYR A 9 -15.06 14.05 3.63
C TYR A 9 -14.77 13.18 2.42
N PRO A 10 -14.26 13.73 1.32
CA PRO A 10 -13.92 12.95 0.14
C PRO A 10 -12.83 11.92 0.45
N ILE A 11 -12.89 10.80 -0.26
CA ILE A 11 -11.90 9.72 -0.19
C ILE A 11 -10.84 9.95 -1.27
N VAL A 12 -9.59 9.88 -0.88
CA VAL A 12 -8.44 9.98 -1.78
C VAL A 12 -7.68 8.65 -1.76
N LEU A 13 -7.66 7.96 -2.90
CA LEU A 13 -6.92 6.71 -3.07
C LEU A 13 -5.51 7.03 -3.57
N VAL A 14 -4.50 6.63 -2.81
CA VAL A 14 -3.11 6.97 -3.06
C VAL A 14 -2.32 5.72 -3.45
N HIS A 15 -1.90 5.67 -4.71
CA HIS A 15 -1.10 4.56 -5.22
C HIS A 15 0.34 4.59 -4.67
N GLY A 16 0.98 3.44 -4.73
CA GLY A 16 2.37 3.27 -4.33
C GLY A 16 3.17 2.59 -5.44
N LEU A 17 3.74 1.42 -5.16
CA LEU A 17 4.45 0.54 -6.09
C LEU A 17 5.33 1.30 -7.08
N PHE A 18 6.38 1.95 -6.55
CA PHE A 18 7.40 2.64 -7.35
C PHE A 18 6.85 3.77 -8.25
N GLY A 19 5.69 4.35 -7.88
CA GLY A 19 5.08 5.47 -8.59
C GLY A 19 4.26 5.10 -9.82
N PHE A 20 4.02 3.82 -10.08
CA PHE A 20 3.13 3.40 -11.16
C PHE A 20 1.68 3.77 -10.84
N ASP A 21 0.99 4.45 -11.75
CA ASP A 21 -0.43 4.77 -11.66
C ASP A 21 -1.32 3.69 -12.30
N LYS A 22 -0.69 2.75 -13.01
CA LYS A 22 -1.34 1.60 -13.65
C LYS A 22 -0.57 0.32 -13.33
N ILE A 23 -1.30 -0.78 -13.28
CA ILE A 23 -0.75 -2.11 -13.09
C ILE A 23 -1.16 -2.95 -14.30
N ALA A 24 -0.19 -3.48 -15.05
CA ALA A 24 -0.41 -4.26 -16.26
C ALA A 24 -1.36 -3.56 -17.27
N GLY A 25 -1.31 -2.23 -17.35
CA GLY A 25 -2.15 -1.41 -18.22
C GLY A 25 -3.54 -1.06 -17.68
N TYR A 26 -3.93 -1.60 -16.53
CA TYR A 26 -5.22 -1.31 -15.88
C TYR A 26 -5.06 -0.23 -14.80
N PRO A 27 -6.15 0.52 -14.46
CA PRO A 27 -6.12 1.44 -13.33
C PRO A 27 -5.64 0.75 -12.06
N TYR A 28 -4.79 1.42 -11.28
CA TYR A 28 -4.16 0.85 -10.08
C TYR A 28 -5.17 0.24 -9.11
N PHE A 29 -6.19 1.01 -8.72
CA PHE A 29 -7.29 0.56 -7.85
C PHE A 29 -8.44 0.03 -8.72
N PHE A 30 -8.28 -1.19 -9.22
CA PHE A 30 -9.19 -1.75 -10.22
C PHE A 30 -10.60 -2.01 -9.70
N GLY A 31 -11.58 -1.28 -10.25
CA GLY A 31 -13.00 -1.41 -9.87
C GLY A 31 -13.36 -0.82 -8.49
N ILE A 32 -12.37 -0.31 -7.74
CA ILE A 32 -12.56 0.18 -6.36
C ILE A 32 -13.20 1.56 -6.34
N LYS A 33 -12.69 2.49 -7.14
CA LYS A 33 -13.25 3.85 -7.25
C LYS A 33 -14.73 3.79 -7.65
N GLU A 34 -15.03 3.02 -8.68
CA GLU A 34 -16.39 2.85 -9.22
C GLU A 34 -17.34 2.26 -8.16
N ALA A 35 -16.89 1.26 -7.42
CA ALA A 35 -17.68 0.64 -6.35
C ALA A 35 -17.96 1.63 -5.20
N LEU A 36 -16.96 2.40 -4.79
CA LEU A 36 -17.10 3.43 -3.76
C LEU A 36 -18.07 4.53 -4.21
N GLU A 37 -17.93 5.01 -5.45
CA GLU A 37 -18.82 6.04 -6.01
C GLU A 37 -20.26 5.53 -6.14
N LYS A 38 -20.45 4.29 -6.57
CA LYS A 38 -21.75 3.63 -6.63
C LYS A 38 -22.40 3.51 -5.24
N ALA A 39 -21.59 3.39 -4.19
CA ALA A 39 -22.04 3.37 -2.80
C ALA A 39 -22.16 4.77 -2.17
N GLY A 40 -21.99 5.84 -2.95
CA GLY A 40 -22.25 7.23 -2.55
C GLY A 40 -21.02 8.05 -2.17
N ALA A 41 -19.81 7.52 -2.27
CA ALA A 41 -18.58 8.24 -1.94
C ALA A 41 -18.18 9.23 -3.05
N LYS A 42 -17.49 10.30 -2.66
CA LYS A 42 -16.71 11.13 -3.58
C LYS A 42 -15.27 10.67 -3.53
N VAL A 43 -14.73 10.21 -4.65
CA VAL A 43 -13.43 9.56 -4.72
C VAL A 43 -12.51 10.25 -5.72
N PHE A 44 -11.25 10.46 -5.30
CA PHE A 44 -10.19 11.01 -6.12
C PHE A 44 -9.01 10.04 -6.14
N THR A 45 -8.36 9.91 -7.28
CA THR A 45 -7.20 9.02 -7.48
C THR A 45 -6.04 9.81 -8.09
N PRO A 46 -5.41 10.73 -7.32
CA PRO A 46 -4.31 11.53 -7.84
C PRO A 46 -3.10 10.67 -8.17
N SER A 47 -2.36 11.05 -9.19
CA SER A 47 -1.06 10.46 -9.49
C SER A 47 0.04 11.24 -8.79
N ILE A 48 0.94 10.51 -8.12
CA ILE A 48 2.17 11.05 -7.54
C ILE A 48 3.35 10.28 -8.13
N SER A 49 4.43 10.98 -8.44
CA SER A 49 5.59 10.34 -9.08
C SER A 49 6.43 9.56 -8.08
N ALA A 50 7.18 8.56 -8.57
CA ALA A 50 8.24 7.94 -7.81
C ALA A 50 9.43 8.91 -7.71
N VAL A 51 9.93 9.10 -6.50
CA VAL A 51 11.08 9.95 -6.21
C VAL A 51 11.90 9.35 -5.06
N ASN A 52 13.04 9.95 -4.76
CA ASN A 52 14.02 9.42 -3.80
C ASN A 52 13.53 9.34 -2.36
N SER A 53 12.55 10.14 -1.94
CA SER A 53 12.11 10.18 -0.55
C SER A 53 10.61 10.13 -0.39
N ASN A 54 10.17 9.60 0.76
CA ASN A 54 8.76 9.59 1.13
C ASN A 54 8.24 11.01 1.40
N GLU A 55 9.08 11.91 1.87
CA GLU A 55 8.74 13.31 2.12
C GLU A 55 8.42 14.05 0.82
N VAL A 56 9.19 13.86 -0.24
CA VAL A 56 8.92 14.48 -1.54
C VAL A 56 7.60 13.97 -2.12
N ARG A 57 7.34 12.67 -2.02
CA ARG A 57 6.04 12.10 -2.41
C ARG A 57 4.91 12.64 -1.55
N GLY A 58 5.16 12.84 -0.26
CA GLY A 58 4.23 13.48 0.68
C GLY A 58 3.91 14.91 0.28
N GLU A 59 4.90 15.71 -0.12
CA GLU A 59 4.68 17.07 -0.62
C GLU A 59 3.84 17.09 -1.91
N GLN A 60 4.09 16.15 -2.82
CA GLN A 60 3.27 16.01 -4.03
C GLN A 60 1.81 15.66 -3.69
N LEU A 61 1.63 14.75 -2.73
CA LEU A 61 0.28 14.41 -2.25
C LEU A 61 -0.41 15.61 -1.58
N LEU A 62 0.31 16.37 -0.76
CA LEU A 62 -0.21 17.58 -0.13
C LEU A 62 -0.75 18.57 -1.16
N GLU A 63 -0.01 18.79 -2.24
CA GLU A 63 -0.44 19.65 -3.33
C GLU A 63 -1.74 19.16 -3.97
N GLN A 64 -1.86 17.86 -4.20
CA GLN A 64 -3.09 17.24 -4.71
C GLN A 64 -4.27 17.36 -3.72
N VAL A 65 -4.01 17.14 -2.43
CA VAL A 65 -5.02 17.31 -1.37
C VAL A 65 -5.55 18.74 -1.36
N GLN A 66 -4.67 19.73 -1.40
CA GLN A 66 -5.07 21.14 -1.45
C GLN A 66 -5.95 21.46 -2.66
N ARG A 67 -5.63 20.91 -3.83
CA ARG A 67 -6.46 21.04 -5.05
C ARG A 67 -7.84 20.39 -4.87
N ILE A 68 -7.90 19.21 -4.27
CA ILE A 68 -9.15 18.50 -4.00
C ILE A 68 -10.02 19.30 -3.02
N LEU A 69 -9.45 19.81 -1.94
CA LEU A 69 -10.17 20.62 -0.96
C LEU A 69 -10.74 21.90 -1.60
N LYS A 70 -9.95 22.57 -2.43
CA LYS A 70 -10.41 23.76 -3.17
C LYS A 70 -11.55 23.42 -4.13
N LYS A 71 -11.43 22.29 -4.84
CA LYS A 71 -12.44 21.85 -5.83
C LYS A 71 -13.75 21.45 -5.17
N THR A 72 -13.70 20.79 -4.03
CA THR A 72 -14.87 20.21 -3.34
C THR A 72 -15.48 21.15 -2.31
N GLY A 73 -14.74 22.13 -1.82
CA GLY A 73 -15.12 22.93 -0.66
C GLY A 73 -15.04 22.17 0.67
N ALA A 74 -14.54 20.94 0.66
CA ALA A 74 -14.35 20.15 1.89
C ALA A 74 -13.23 20.72 2.74
N GLN A 75 -13.32 20.50 4.06
CA GLN A 75 -12.29 20.95 5.02
C GLN A 75 -11.19 19.93 5.20
N LYS A 76 -11.48 18.66 5.02
CA LYS A 76 -10.56 17.53 5.23
C LYS A 76 -10.77 16.47 4.15
N VAL A 77 -9.83 15.53 4.09
CA VAL A 77 -9.90 14.33 3.24
C VAL A 77 -9.70 13.07 4.06
N ASN A 78 -10.27 11.97 3.59
CA ASN A 78 -9.94 10.61 4.04
C ASN A 78 -8.92 10.02 3.08
N LEU A 79 -7.69 9.79 3.55
CA LEU A 79 -6.61 9.23 2.74
C LEU A 79 -6.58 7.71 2.91
N ILE A 80 -6.60 6.98 1.79
CA ILE A 80 -6.41 5.53 1.76
C ILE A 80 -5.26 5.24 0.81
N GLY A 81 -4.14 4.75 1.34
CA GLY A 81 -2.95 4.44 0.56
C GLY A 81 -2.68 2.94 0.49
N HIS A 82 -2.18 2.49 -0.63
CA HIS A 82 -1.70 1.12 -0.83
C HIS A 82 -0.19 1.11 -1.05
N SER A 83 0.49 0.08 -0.53
CA SER A 83 1.92 -0.13 -0.71
C SER A 83 2.73 1.05 -0.17
N GLN A 84 3.47 1.76 -1.00
CA GLN A 84 4.23 2.97 -0.62
C GLN A 84 3.30 4.18 -0.34
N GLY A 85 2.08 4.16 -0.83
CA GLY A 85 1.10 5.25 -0.67
C GLY A 85 0.88 5.71 0.77
N PRO A 86 0.74 4.81 1.75
CA PRO A 86 0.53 5.18 3.15
C PRO A 86 1.63 6.06 3.75
N LEU A 87 2.87 5.93 3.31
CA LEU A 87 3.97 6.77 3.81
C LEU A 87 3.75 8.24 3.40
N ALA A 88 3.32 8.50 2.17
CA ALA A 88 2.93 9.84 1.73
C ALA A 88 1.71 10.35 2.52
N CYS A 89 0.70 9.50 2.75
CA CYS A 89 -0.48 9.84 3.55
C CYS A 89 -0.10 10.23 4.99
N ARG A 90 0.77 9.46 5.61
CA ARG A 90 1.27 9.72 6.97
C ARG A 90 2.05 11.02 7.06
N TYR A 91 2.86 11.33 6.04
CA TYR A 91 3.56 12.61 5.95
C TYR A 91 2.58 13.79 5.95
N VAL A 92 1.57 13.75 5.08
CA VAL A 92 0.56 14.83 5.00
C VAL A 92 -0.18 14.97 6.32
N ALA A 93 -0.58 13.87 6.95
CA ALA A 93 -1.29 13.90 8.23
C ALA A 93 -0.41 14.44 9.37
N ALA A 94 0.88 14.13 9.37
CA ALA A 94 1.82 14.63 10.38
C ALA A 94 2.07 16.13 10.24
N MET A 95 2.23 16.61 9.00
CA MET A 95 2.56 18.00 8.71
C MET A 95 1.32 18.91 8.72
N HIS A 96 0.16 18.38 8.29
CA HIS A 96 -1.10 19.11 8.14
C HIS A 96 -2.28 18.31 8.69
N PRO A 97 -2.30 17.99 10.00
CA PRO A 97 -3.40 17.21 10.58
C PRO A 97 -4.77 17.89 10.41
N GLU A 98 -4.81 19.20 10.28
CA GLU A 98 -6.04 19.98 10.04
C GLU A 98 -6.71 19.68 8.69
N LEU A 99 -5.95 19.12 7.73
CA LEU A 99 -6.47 18.79 6.39
C LEU A 99 -6.87 17.31 6.24
N VAL A 100 -6.57 16.48 7.25
CA VAL A 100 -6.72 15.02 7.15
C VAL A 100 -7.67 14.51 8.22
N ALA A 101 -8.77 13.89 7.80
CA ALA A 101 -9.72 13.24 8.70
C ALA A 101 -9.23 11.86 9.12
N SER A 102 -8.71 11.09 8.17
CA SER A 102 -8.18 9.74 8.44
C SER A 102 -7.06 9.37 7.49
N VAL A 103 -6.20 8.47 7.95
CA VAL A 103 -5.20 7.76 7.17
C VAL A 103 -5.46 6.28 7.30
N THR A 104 -5.62 5.60 6.18
CA THR A 104 -5.76 4.15 6.12
C THR A 104 -4.63 3.55 5.30
N SER A 105 -3.90 2.62 5.90
CA SER A 105 -2.82 1.90 5.25
C SER A 105 -3.30 0.53 4.80
N VAL A 106 -3.27 0.30 3.49
CA VAL A 106 -3.53 -1.01 2.89
C VAL A 106 -2.20 -1.60 2.44
N SER A 107 -1.77 -2.65 3.12
CA SER A 107 -0.52 -3.34 2.83
C SER A 107 0.68 -2.39 2.74
N GLY A 108 0.74 -1.40 3.61
CA GLY A 108 1.80 -0.39 3.64
C GLY A 108 3.01 -0.84 4.45
N PRO A 109 4.23 -0.59 3.98
CA PRO A 109 5.46 -0.94 4.70
C PRO A 109 5.77 0.07 5.81
N ASN A 110 4.92 0.13 6.83
CA ASN A 110 5.05 1.10 7.91
C ASN A 110 6.27 0.85 8.83
N HIS A 111 6.88 -0.33 8.71
CA HIS A 111 8.19 -0.67 9.32
C HIS A 111 9.19 -1.17 8.26
N GLY A 112 9.00 -0.78 7.01
CA GLY A 112 9.85 -1.16 5.89
C GLY A 112 9.48 -2.50 5.25
N SER A 113 10.19 -2.84 4.20
CA SER A 113 10.04 -4.07 3.43
C SER A 113 11.33 -4.88 3.48
N GLU A 114 11.24 -6.15 3.91
CA GLU A 114 12.37 -7.07 3.85
C GLU A 114 12.83 -7.33 2.40
N ILE A 115 11.92 -7.25 1.43
CA ILE A 115 12.27 -7.38 0.01
C ILE A 115 13.14 -6.20 -0.42
N ALA A 116 12.81 -4.97 -0.01
CA ALA A 116 13.63 -3.80 -0.28
C ALA A 116 15.03 -3.96 0.33
N ASP A 117 15.13 -4.48 1.55
CA ASP A 117 16.41 -4.76 2.22
C ASP A 117 17.25 -5.76 1.42
N GLN A 118 16.65 -6.87 1.00
CA GLN A 118 17.32 -7.91 0.23
C GLN A 118 17.78 -7.40 -1.15
N LEU A 119 16.93 -6.66 -1.83
CA LEU A 119 17.26 -6.07 -3.13
C LEU A 119 18.39 -5.05 -3.01
N ARG A 120 18.39 -4.25 -1.95
CA ARG A 120 19.47 -3.31 -1.68
C ARG A 120 20.82 -4.01 -1.49
N LYS A 121 20.83 -5.12 -0.75
CA LYS A 121 22.03 -5.97 -0.62
C LYS A 121 22.46 -6.55 -1.95
N ALA A 122 21.52 -7.03 -2.77
CA ALA A 122 21.80 -7.59 -4.09
C ALA A 122 22.44 -6.57 -5.05
N LEU A 123 22.09 -5.29 -4.90
CA LEU A 123 22.64 -4.18 -5.68
C LEU A 123 24.02 -3.71 -5.18
N THR A 124 24.42 -4.13 -3.98
CA THR A 124 25.71 -3.76 -3.39
C THR A 124 26.74 -4.86 -3.65
N PRO A 125 27.80 -4.60 -4.44
CA PRO A 125 28.81 -5.61 -4.72
C PRO A 125 29.43 -6.21 -3.46
N GLY A 126 29.51 -7.54 -3.39
CA GLY A 126 30.14 -8.27 -2.29
C GLY A 126 29.27 -8.50 -1.05
N GLU A 127 28.08 -7.93 -0.98
CA GLU A 127 27.15 -8.13 0.15
C GLU A 127 26.49 -9.53 0.14
N LEU A 128 26.20 -10.06 -1.03
CA LEU A 128 25.59 -11.37 -1.23
C LEU A 128 26.41 -12.21 -2.23
N PRO A 129 26.39 -13.55 -2.12
CA PRO A 129 26.90 -14.41 -3.18
C PRO A 129 26.23 -14.09 -4.52
N GLU A 130 26.98 -14.08 -5.61
CA GLU A 130 26.52 -13.70 -6.94
C GLU A 130 25.26 -14.46 -7.37
N ALA A 131 25.18 -15.76 -7.12
CA ALA A 131 24.02 -16.58 -7.47
C ALA A 131 22.76 -16.15 -6.71
N VAL A 132 22.90 -15.75 -5.43
CA VAL A 132 21.80 -15.26 -4.61
C VAL A 132 21.35 -13.87 -5.09
N ALA A 133 22.29 -12.98 -5.33
CA ALA A 133 22.01 -11.63 -5.85
C ALA A 133 21.29 -11.71 -7.20
N SER A 134 21.75 -12.56 -8.12
CA SER A 134 21.13 -12.76 -9.43
C SER A 134 19.70 -13.31 -9.32
N THR A 135 19.47 -14.25 -8.42
CA THR A 135 18.13 -14.82 -8.18
C THR A 135 17.15 -13.74 -7.69
N LEU A 136 17.57 -12.92 -6.73
CA LEU A 136 16.79 -11.80 -6.19
C LEU A 136 16.47 -10.77 -7.29
N MET A 137 17.48 -10.35 -8.04
CA MET A 137 17.32 -9.36 -9.11
C MET A 137 16.43 -9.87 -10.23
N ASN A 138 16.55 -11.14 -10.59
CA ASN A 138 15.69 -11.74 -11.61
C ASN A 138 14.23 -11.83 -11.17
N ALA A 139 13.98 -12.25 -9.92
CA ALA A 139 12.61 -12.31 -9.37
C ALA A 139 11.97 -10.93 -9.32
N PHE A 140 12.70 -9.92 -8.87
CA PHE A 140 12.22 -8.55 -8.80
C PHE A 140 12.05 -7.93 -10.20
N GLY A 141 13.01 -8.13 -11.09
CA GLY A 141 12.92 -7.66 -12.48
C GLY A 141 11.71 -8.23 -13.21
N ASN A 142 11.42 -9.51 -13.01
CA ASN A 142 10.22 -10.15 -13.53
C ASN A 142 8.94 -9.50 -12.96
N PHE A 143 8.90 -9.27 -11.67
CA PHE A 143 7.78 -8.61 -11.01
C PHE A 143 7.52 -7.20 -11.58
N ILE A 144 8.56 -6.39 -11.70
CA ILE A 144 8.45 -5.03 -12.26
C ILE A 144 8.03 -5.06 -13.74
N SER A 145 8.57 -5.99 -14.52
CA SER A 145 8.18 -6.18 -15.93
C SER A 145 6.70 -6.49 -16.07
N LEU A 146 6.17 -7.35 -15.22
CA LEU A 146 4.74 -7.68 -15.20
C LEU A 146 3.87 -6.48 -14.79
N LEU A 147 4.33 -5.67 -13.85
CA LEU A 147 3.62 -4.47 -13.41
C LEU A 147 3.57 -3.40 -14.49
N SER A 148 4.73 -3.09 -15.08
CA SER A 148 4.90 -1.95 -16.00
C SER A 148 4.63 -2.29 -17.45
N GLY A 149 4.67 -3.56 -17.82
CA GLY A 149 4.65 -4.01 -19.22
C GLY A 149 5.98 -3.76 -19.96
N HIS A 150 7.04 -3.35 -19.24
CA HIS A 150 8.36 -3.07 -19.81
C HIS A 150 9.44 -3.96 -19.17
N PRO A 151 10.38 -4.50 -19.96
CA PRO A 151 11.40 -5.42 -19.43
C PRO A 151 12.52 -4.73 -18.64
N GLN A 152 12.58 -3.40 -18.65
CA GLN A 152 13.61 -2.65 -17.96
C GLN A 152 13.07 -2.07 -16.65
N LEU A 153 13.90 -2.15 -15.60
CA LEU A 153 13.63 -1.47 -14.34
C LEU A 153 13.61 0.05 -14.58
N PRO A 154 12.52 0.75 -14.22
CA PRO A 154 12.55 2.20 -14.22
C PRO A 154 13.65 2.70 -13.29
N GLN A 155 14.36 3.75 -13.69
CA GLN A 155 15.41 4.35 -12.87
C GLN A 155 14.88 4.77 -11.50
N ASP A 156 13.64 5.19 -11.46
CA ASP A 156 12.96 5.63 -10.23
C ASP A 156 12.63 4.48 -9.27
N ALA A 157 12.50 3.24 -9.77
CA ALA A 157 12.22 2.07 -8.93
C ALA A 157 13.36 1.77 -7.96
N VAL A 158 14.61 1.95 -8.39
CA VAL A 158 15.79 1.74 -7.54
C VAL A 158 15.84 2.80 -6.42
N ALA A 159 15.55 4.06 -6.77
CA ALA A 159 15.50 5.14 -5.78
C ALA A 159 14.39 4.94 -4.74
N ALA A 160 13.23 4.42 -5.17
CA ALA A 160 12.12 4.09 -4.29
C ALA A 160 12.47 2.96 -3.31
N LEU A 161 13.35 2.03 -3.69
CA LEU A 161 13.78 0.95 -2.78
C LEU A 161 14.45 1.48 -1.52
N ASP A 162 15.30 2.49 -1.62
CA ASP A 162 15.98 3.07 -0.45
C ASP A 162 14.97 3.63 0.56
N ALA A 163 13.91 4.26 0.07
CA ALA A 163 12.84 4.80 0.89
C ALA A 163 11.99 3.73 1.56
N LEU A 164 12.03 2.48 1.08
CA LEU A 164 11.23 1.36 1.56
C LEU A 164 12.01 0.34 2.39
N THR A 165 13.34 0.49 2.50
CA THR A 165 14.14 -0.37 3.38
C THR A 165 13.69 -0.21 4.84
N THR A 166 13.96 -1.22 5.64
CA THR A 166 13.70 -1.16 7.10
C THR A 166 14.36 0.06 7.74
N GLU A 167 15.61 0.35 7.36
CA GLU A 167 16.35 1.52 7.85
C GLU A 167 15.74 2.83 7.36
N GLY A 168 15.43 2.94 6.07
CA GLY A 168 14.84 4.15 5.48
C GLY A 168 13.48 4.49 6.11
N VAL A 169 12.64 3.48 6.34
CA VAL A 169 11.34 3.68 6.99
C VAL A 169 11.51 3.96 8.49
N ALA A 170 12.48 3.34 9.16
CA ALA A 170 12.78 3.66 10.57
C ALA A 170 13.17 5.13 10.74
N GLU A 171 13.94 5.69 9.82
CA GLU A 171 14.28 7.12 9.82
C GLU A 171 13.04 7.99 9.57
N PHE A 172 12.20 7.63 8.63
CA PHE A 172 10.91 8.27 8.40
C PHE A 172 10.03 8.24 9.65
N ASN A 173 9.97 7.10 10.34
CA ASN A 173 9.17 6.92 11.55
C ASN A 173 9.64 7.76 12.72
N ARG A 174 10.93 8.03 12.83
CA ARG A 174 11.46 8.94 13.87
C ARG A 174 10.91 10.37 13.71
N LYS A 175 10.72 10.80 12.47
CA LYS A 175 10.19 12.14 12.15
C LYS A 175 8.66 12.18 12.19
N TYR A 176 8.00 11.11 11.78
CA TYR A 176 6.55 11.02 11.60
C TYR A 176 5.98 9.77 12.31
N PRO A 177 5.98 9.75 13.66
CA PRO A 177 5.62 8.55 14.43
C PRO A 177 4.12 8.32 14.60
N GLN A 178 3.26 9.25 14.18
CA GLN A 178 1.83 9.18 14.45
C GLN A 178 1.19 7.91 13.86
N GLY A 179 0.37 7.26 14.66
CA GLY A 179 -0.35 6.04 14.29
C GLY A 179 0.45 4.74 14.40
N LEU A 180 1.76 4.81 14.66
CA LEU A 180 2.58 3.61 14.77
C LEU A 180 2.30 2.83 16.05
N PRO A 181 2.31 1.47 16.00
CA PRO A 181 2.33 0.63 17.18
C PRO A 181 3.56 0.88 18.03
N GLU A 182 3.40 0.81 19.36
CA GLU A 182 4.52 0.90 20.31
C GLU A 182 5.34 -0.39 20.35
N THR A 183 4.68 -1.53 20.05
CA THR A 183 5.31 -2.85 20.07
C THR A 183 5.11 -3.57 18.74
N TRP A 184 6.08 -4.37 18.34
CA TRP A 184 6.01 -5.20 17.13
C TRP A 184 4.81 -6.16 17.21
N GLY A 185 3.96 -6.12 16.17
CA GLY A 185 2.76 -6.94 16.10
C GLY A 185 1.54 -6.37 16.85
N GLY A 186 1.70 -5.24 17.54
CA GLY A 186 0.61 -4.54 18.22
C GLY A 186 -0.16 -3.58 17.31
N GLU A 187 -1.07 -2.83 17.92
CA GLU A 187 -1.82 -1.76 17.26
C GLU A 187 -1.28 -0.38 17.67
N GLY A 188 -1.45 0.60 16.81
CA GLY A 188 -1.26 2.01 17.14
C GLY A 188 -2.54 2.65 17.68
N LYS A 189 -2.46 3.94 18.01
CA LYS A 189 -3.63 4.72 18.41
C LYS A 189 -4.61 4.85 17.24
N GLU A 190 -5.90 4.66 17.50
CA GLU A 190 -6.94 4.92 16.50
C GLU A 190 -7.03 6.41 16.17
N ILE A 191 -6.83 7.29 17.17
CA ILE A 191 -6.88 8.75 17.01
C ILE A 191 -5.61 9.35 17.58
N GLU A 192 -4.92 10.15 16.79
CA GLU A 192 -3.74 10.91 17.20
C GLU A 192 -3.73 12.27 16.49
N ASN A 193 -3.55 13.35 17.27
CA ASN A 193 -3.61 14.73 16.76
C ASN A 193 -4.90 15.05 15.95
N GLY A 194 -6.02 14.43 16.33
CA GLY A 194 -7.31 14.61 15.65
C GLY A 194 -7.46 13.84 14.34
N VAL A 195 -6.49 13.03 13.96
CA VAL A 195 -6.51 12.17 12.77
C VAL A 195 -6.78 10.73 13.18
N TYR A 196 -7.68 10.05 12.46
CA TYR A 196 -7.92 8.62 12.65
C TYR A 196 -6.97 7.80 11.81
N TYR A 197 -6.44 6.70 12.40
CA TYR A 197 -5.47 5.82 11.76
C TYR A 197 -5.99 4.39 11.72
N TYR A 198 -5.99 3.77 10.53
CA TYR A 198 -6.44 2.41 10.28
C TYR A 198 -5.48 1.66 9.38
N SER A 199 -5.50 0.34 9.45
CA SER A 199 -4.78 -0.51 8.49
C SER A 199 -5.45 -1.85 8.27
N TRP A 200 -5.23 -2.42 7.08
CA TRP A 200 -5.42 -3.84 6.82
C TRP A 200 -4.37 -4.32 5.83
N SER A 201 -4.17 -5.62 5.84
CA SER A 201 -3.21 -6.27 4.94
C SER A 201 -3.55 -7.74 4.75
N GLY A 202 -2.81 -8.41 3.89
CA GLY A 202 -2.96 -9.81 3.61
C GLY A 202 -1.68 -10.60 3.81
N ILE A 203 -1.84 -11.90 3.81
CA ILE A 203 -0.75 -12.86 3.72
C ILE A 203 -1.08 -13.91 2.67
N ILE A 204 -0.05 -14.39 1.99
CA ILE A 204 -0.21 -15.49 1.04
C ILE A 204 -0.40 -16.77 1.85
N LYS A 205 -1.58 -17.38 1.72
CA LYS A 205 -1.99 -18.60 2.43
C LYS A 205 -2.20 -19.75 1.47
N GLY A 206 -2.05 -20.98 2.00
CA GLY A 206 -2.37 -22.20 1.30
C GLY A 206 -1.42 -22.55 0.15
N SER A 207 -1.74 -23.62 -0.53
CA SER A 207 -1.02 -24.04 -1.73
C SER A 207 -1.44 -23.17 -2.93
N ILE A 208 -0.62 -23.20 -3.98
CA ILE A 208 -0.98 -22.52 -5.23
C ILE A 208 -2.30 -23.04 -5.80
N LEU A 209 -2.60 -24.30 -5.58
CA LEU A 209 -3.81 -24.95 -6.11
C LEU A 209 -5.09 -24.47 -5.40
N ASP A 210 -4.97 -23.87 -4.22
CA ASP A 210 -6.12 -23.38 -3.44
C ASP A 210 -6.53 -21.95 -3.83
N GLN A 211 -5.85 -21.35 -4.81
CA GLN A 211 -6.02 -19.93 -5.17
C GLN A 211 -7.02 -19.68 -6.31
N GLY A 212 -7.69 -20.74 -6.81
CA GLY A 212 -8.64 -20.60 -7.91
C GLY A 212 -8.00 -19.97 -9.16
N LEU A 213 -8.66 -18.97 -9.77
CA LEU A 213 -8.15 -18.29 -10.95
C LEU A 213 -6.85 -17.52 -10.71
N ASN A 214 -6.54 -17.19 -9.46
CA ASN A 214 -5.29 -16.51 -9.10
C ASN A 214 -4.06 -17.36 -9.46
N THR A 215 -4.20 -18.68 -9.57
CA THR A 215 -3.13 -19.56 -10.04
C THR A 215 -2.67 -19.25 -11.46
N LEU A 216 -3.51 -18.60 -12.26
CA LEU A 216 -3.22 -18.20 -13.63
C LEU A 216 -2.70 -16.76 -13.73
N ASP A 217 -2.71 -16.02 -12.63
CA ASP A 217 -2.23 -14.64 -12.58
C ASP A 217 -0.69 -14.62 -12.41
N PRO A 218 0.06 -14.16 -13.44
CA PRO A 218 1.51 -14.05 -13.34
C PRO A 218 1.98 -13.16 -12.18
N LEU A 219 1.24 -12.12 -11.82
CA LEU A 219 1.57 -11.25 -10.68
C LEU A 219 1.42 -11.98 -9.36
N HIS A 220 0.40 -12.81 -9.19
CA HIS A 220 0.27 -13.68 -8.02
C HIS A 220 1.46 -14.63 -7.88
N LEU A 221 1.85 -15.26 -8.99
CA LEU A 221 3.00 -16.18 -9.01
C LEU A 221 4.30 -15.44 -8.64
N ALA A 222 4.48 -14.22 -9.14
CA ALA A 222 5.63 -13.39 -8.80
C ALA A 222 5.62 -13.01 -7.32
N CYS A 223 4.48 -12.63 -6.75
CA CYS A 223 4.34 -12.37 -5.31
C CYS A 223 4.68 -13.61 -4.47
N ARG A 224 4.24 -14.79 -4.88
CA ARG A 224 4.59 -16.06 -4.20
C ARG A 224 6.08 -16.34 -4.24
N ALA A 225 6.75 -16.06 -5.35
CA ALA A 225 8.20 -16.20 -5.47
C ALA A 225 8.94 -15.26 -4.51
N LEU A 226 8.56 -13.99 -4.47
CA LEU A 226 9.13 -12.99 -3.57
C LEU A 226 8.85 -13.32 -2.10
N SER A 227 7.68 -13.87 -1.79
CA SER A 227 7.27 -14.27 -0.44
C SER A 227 8.25 -15.22 0.23
N LYS A 228 8.89 -16.09 -0.55
CA LYS A 228 9.86 -17.06 -0.06
C LYS A 228 11.18 -16.44 0.39
N LEU A 229 11.43 -15.19 0.04
CA LEU A 229 12.66 -14.47 0.35
C LEU A 229 12.58 -13.75 1.71
N PHE A 230 11.42 -13.75 2.36
CA PHE A 230 11.26 -13.20 3.70
C PHE A 230 11.93 -14.11 4.74
N THR A 231 12.60 -13.50 5.71
CA THR A 231 13.27 -14.19 6.82
C THR A 231 12.60 -13.92 8.16
N LYS A 232 12.37 -12.66 8.52
CA LYS A 232 11.73 -12.26 9.77
C LYS A 232 10.24 -12.59 9.77
N GLU A 233 9.52 -12.24 8.71
CA GLU A 233 8.09 -12.51 8.56
C GLU A 233 7.85 -13.64 7.53
N LYS A 234 8.58 -14.71 7.69
CA LYS A 234 8.42 -15.92 6.88
C LYS A 234 6.99 -16.46 7.04
N ASN A 235 6.31 -16.72 5.92
CA ASN A 235 4.90 -17.16 5.86
C ASN A 235 3.88 -16.16 6.44
N GLN A 236 4.31 -14.96 6.80
CA GLN A 236 3.47 -13.88 7.31
C GLN A 236 3.71 -12.62 6.48
N ASN A 237 3.50 -12.74 5.16
CA ASN A 237 3.69 -11.63 4.22
C ASN A 237 2.84 -11.81 2.96
N ASP A 238 2.70 -10.73 2.21
CA ASP A 238 1.93 -10.69 0.96
C ASP A 238 2.80 -10.76 -0.31
N GLY A 239 4.09 -11.06 -0.15
CA GLY A 239 5.08 -11.08 -1.22
C GLY A 239 5.99 -9.85 -1.25
N LEU A 240 5.55 -8.70 -0.76
CA LEU A 240 6.32 -7.45 -0.73
C LEU A 240 6.42 -6.83 0.66
N VAL A 241 5.38 -6.97 1.48
CA VAL A 241 5.29 -6.38 2.81
C VAL A 241 4.91 -7.44 3.83
N GLY A 242 5.57 -7.41 4.97
CA GLY A 242 5.27 -8.28 6.09
C GLY A 242 3.98 -7.87 6.81
N ARG A 243 3.33 -8.86 7.41
CA ARG A 243 2.08 -8.68 8.14
C ARG A 243 2.18 -7.60 9.22
N TYR A 244 3.15 -7.75 10.11
CA TYR A 244 3.30 -6.86 11.25
C TYR A 244 3.96 -5.53 10.87
N SER A 245 4.80 -5.52 9.85
CA SER A 245 5.31 -4.28 9.26
C SER A 245 4.19 -3.36 8.76
N SER A 246 3.07 -3.93 8.32
CA SER A 246 1.94 -3.18 7.77
C SER A 246 1.04 -2.52 8.82
N HIS A 247 1.19 -2.84 10.10
CA HIS A 247 0.32 -2.33 11.15
C HIS A 247 0.43 -0.81 11.31
N LEU A 248 -0.73 -0.15 11.36
CA LEU A 248 -0.87 1.28 11.61
C LEU A 248 -2.23 1.52 12.27
N GLY A 249 -2.27 2.32 13.34
CA GLY A 249 -3.49 2.66 14.03
C GLY A 249 -4.27 1.42 14.46
N LYS A 250 -5.58 1.50 14.37
CA LYS A 250 -6.44 0.34 14.58
C LYS A 250 -6.30 -0.63 13.42
N VAL A 251 -5.87 -1.85 13.71
CA VAL A 251 -5.72 -2.91 12.72
C VAL A 251 -7.07 -3.60 12.51
N ILE A 252 -7.66 -3.40 11.33
CA ILE A 252 -8.93 -4.05 10.98
C ILE A 252 -8.73 -5.55 10.90
N ARG A 253 -7.77 -5.96 10.09
CA ARG A 253 -7.26 -7.33 9.98
C ARG A 253 -5.96 -7.32 9.19
N SER A 254 -5.00 -8.15 9.54
CA SER A 254 -3.69 -8.19 8.88
C SER A 254 -3.32 -9.54 8.28
N ASP A 255 -4.27 -10.45 8.17
CA ASP A 255 -4.05 -11.78 7.64
C ASP A 255 -5.12 -12.23 6.63
N TYR A 256 -5.71 -11.28 5.90
CA TYR A 256 -6.56 -11.63 4.77
C TYR A 256 -5.79 -12.56 3.80
N PRO A 257 -6.45 -13.57 3.22
CA PRO A 257 -5.80 -14.48 2.27
C PRO A 257 -5.64 -13.81 0.90
N MET A 258 -4.71 -12.87 0.80
CA MET A 258 -4.44 -12.10 -0.42
C MET A 258 -2.97 -11.75 -0.54
N ASP A 259 -2.48 -11.71 -1.78
CA ASP A 259 -1.17 -11.16 -2.11
C ASP A 259 -1.20 -9.62 -2.13
N HIS A 260 -0.04 -9.03 -2.39
CA HIS A 260 0.11 -7.57 -2.39
C HIS A 260 -0.75 -6.87 -3.43
N LEU A 261 -0.98 -7.49 -4.59
CA LEU A 261 -1.76 -6.94 -5.71
C LEU A 261 -3.25 -7.24 -5.57
N ASP A 262 -3.61 -8.37 -4.94
CA ASP A 262 -5.00 -8.68 -4.61
C ASP A 262 -5.64 -7.53 -3.81
N ALA A 263 -4.85 -6.88 -2.94
CA ALA A 263 -5.30 -5.77 -2.10
C ALA A 263 -5.82 -4.56 -2.89
N VAL A 264 -5.48 -4.44 -4.17
CA VAL A 264 -6.01 -3.43 -5.10
C VAL A 264 -6.80 -4.06 -6.25
N ASN A 265 -7.27 -5.28 -6.05
CA ASN A 265 -8.10 -6.02 -6.99
C ASN A 265 -7.41 -6.30 -8.33
N GLN A 266 -6.10 -6.56 -8.31
CA GLN A 266 -5.29 -6.83 -9.49
C GLN A 266 -4.72 -8.27 -9.48
N THR A 267 -4.57 -8.89 -10.68
CA THR A 267 -4.70 -8.27 -12.00
C THR A 267 -6.15 -8.28 -12.47
N ALA A 268 -6.67 -7.13 -12.82
CA ALA A 268 -7.96 -6.96 -13.49
C ALA A 268 -9.12 -7.73 -12.83
N GLY A 269 -9.17 -7.78 -11.50
CA GLY A 269 -10.19 -8.50 -10.73
C GLY A 269 -9.90 -9.99 -10.51
N VAL A 270 -8.79 -10.50 -11.00
CA VAL A 270 -8.34 -11.87 -10.72
C VAL A 270 -7.58 -11.89 -9.41
N VAL A 271 -8.21 -12.39 -8.37
CA VAL A 271 -7.70 -12.38 -6.99
C VAL A 271 -7.98 -13.72 -6.31
N SER A 272 -7.48 -13.88 -5.07
CA SER A 272 -7.77 -15.05 -4.24
C SER A 272 -9.29 -15.28 -4.08
N THR A 273 -9.70 -16.54 -4.11
CA THR A 273 -11.12 -16.93 -4.03
C THR A 273 -11.78 -16.61 -2.69
N ASN A 274 -11.00 -16.45 -1.63
CA ASN A 274 -11.51 -16.31 -0.26
C ASN A 274 -11.50 -14.86 0.25
N VAL A 275 -11.38 -13.89 -0.65
CA VAL A 275 -11.39 -12.47 -0.32
C VAL A 275 -12.08 -11.66 -1.42
N ASP A 276 -12.77 -10.61 -1.01
CA ASP A 276 -13.33 -9.59 -1.90
C ASP A 276 -12.66 -8.25 -1.59
N PRO A 277 -11.56 -7.91 -2.27
CA PRO A 277 -10.83 -6.69 -1.97
C PRO A 277 -11.66 -5.42 -2.15
N VAL A 278 -12.53 -5.37 -3.16
CA VAL A 278 -13.39 -4.22 -3.43
C VAL A 278 -14.34 -3.98 -2.25
N LYS A 279 -14.94 -5.05 -1.73
CA LYS A 279 -15.83 -4.97 -0.56
C LYS A 279 -15.12 -4.42 0.67
N LEU A 280 -13.83 -4.74 0.87
CA LEU A 280 -13.06 -4.22 2.00
C LEU A 280 -13.00 -2.69 1.99
N TYR A 281 -12.84 -2.06 0.83
CA TYR A 281 -12.85 -0.60 0.70
C TYR A 281 -14.24 -0.02 0.96
N VAL A 282 -15.29 -0.62 0.44
CA VAL A 282 -16.67 -0.15 0.65
C VAL A 282 -17.05 -0.28 2.13
N ASP A 283 -16.76 -1.41 2.76
CA ASP A 283 -17.00 -1.63 4.19
C ASP A 283 -16.22 -0.61 5.05
N HIS A 284 -14.98 -0.32 4.66
CA HIS A 284 -14.17 0.68 5.36
C HIS A 284 -14.73 2.09 5.22
N ALA A 285 -15.22 2.46 4.04
CA ALA A 285 -15.90 3.75 3.84
C ALA A 285 -17.15 3.84 4.73
N ALA A 286 -17.91 2.75 4.89
CA ALA A 286 -19.03 2.70 5.82
C ALA A 286 -18.58 2.89 7.27
N LEU A 287 -17.45 2.31 7.66
CA LEU A 287 -16.84 2.55 8.97
C LEU A 287 -16.47 4.02 9.16
N LEU A 288 -15.80 4.63 8.19
CA LEU A 288 -15.43 6.06 8.24
C LEU A 288 -16.68 6.93 8.38
N LYS A 289 -17.72 6.65 7.62
CA LYS A 289 -19.02 7.31 7.74
C LYS A 289 -19.59 7.21 9.14
N SER A 290 -19.54 6.01 9.76
CA SER A 290 -20.04 5.79 11.11
C SER A 290 -19.29 6.58 12.17
N LYS A 291 -18.03 6.95 11.90
CA LYS A 291 -17.19 7.79 12.76
C LYS A 291 -17.35 9.29 12.50
N GLY A 292 -18.19 9.67 11.54
CA GLY A 292 -18.39 11.07 11.16
C GLY A 292 -17.29 11.65 10.27
N LEU A 293 -16.57 10.81 9.56
CA LEU A 293 -15.42 11.15 8.74
C LEU A 293 -15.75 11.22 7.25
#